data_70ad2ebeacb429ad3e42cbce4b76dda1
#
_entry.id   70ad2ebeacb429ad3e42cbce4b76dda1
#
_cell.length_a   1.000
_cell.length_b   1.000
_cell.length_c   1.000
_cell.angle_alpha   90.00
_cell.angle_beta   90.00
_cell.angle_gamma   90.00
#
_symmetry.space_group_name_H-M   'P 1'
#
loop_
_entity.id
_entity.type
_entity.pdbx_description
1 polymer ?
#
loop_
_entity_poly.entity_id
_entity_poly.type
_entity_poly.pdbx_seq_one_letter_code
_entity_poly.pdbx_strand_id
1 'polypeptide(L)'
;AIIGLIVNTISALSVKELPEEELNDGEVKGDEEKYGLVQAFKLLVKNKYYMMICGTYILQQLYSAMIGAGIYYMTWVLKDKNLFGQFAWAVNIPLIIALIFTPTLVGKWNGMYKLNLRGYIIAVIGRALVVVAGYMGSIPLMLAFTALAALGQGPWQGDMNAVIASC
;
A
#
# COMPACT_ATOMS: atom_id res chain seq x y z
N ALA A 1 -17.49 -4.14 -12.57
CA ALA A 1 -18.12 -4.83 -11.44
C ALA A 1 -18.11 -6.36 -11.64
N ILE A 2 -18.64 -6.91 -12.75
CA ILE A 2 -18.78 -8.36 -12.99
C ILE A 2 -17.41 -9.07 -13.02
N ILE A 3 -16.41 -8.52 -13.72
CA ILE A 3 -15.06 -9.09 -13.79
C ILE A 3 -14.42 -9.16 -12.39
N GLY A 4 -14.56 -8.12 -11.59
CA GLY A 4 -14.04 -8.10 -10.22
C GLY A 4 -14.70 -9.14 -9.33
N LEU A 5 -16.00 -9.36 -9.48
CA LEU A 5 -16.74 -10.37 -8.75
C LEU A 5 -16.27 -11.79 -9.14
N ILE A 6 -16.11 -12.06 -10.44
CA ILE A 6 -15.59 -13.34 -10.93
C ILE A 6 -14.18 -13.62 -10.41
N VAL A 7 -13.26 -12.65 -10.52
CA VAL A 7 -11.88 -12.81 -10.07
C VAL A 7 -11.81 -13.03 -8.57
N ASN A 8 -12.57 -12.28 -7.76
CA ASN A 8 -12.60 -12.47 -6.31
C ASN A 8 -13.22 -13.83 -5.93
N THR A 9 -14.26 -14.28 -6.63
CA THR A 9 -14.86 -15.59 -6.38
C THR A 9 -13.88 -16.71 -6.73
N ILE A 10 -13.21 -16.64 -7.87
CA ILE A 10 -12.17 -17.61 -8.26
C ILE A 10 -11.05 -17.63 -7.23
N SER A 11 -10.57 -16.45 -6.81
CA SER A 11 -9.53 -16.33 -5.79
C SER A 11 -9.94 -16.98 -4.47
N ALA A 12 -11.15 -16.71 -3.98
CA ALA A 12 -11.67 -17.29 -2.75
C ALA A 12 -11.83 -18.83 -2.82
N LEU A 13 -12.27 -19.36 -3.99
CA LEU A 13 -12.41 -20.79 -4.20
C LEU A 13 -11.07 -21.50 -4.48
N SER A 14 -10.04 -20.77 -4.91
CA SER A 14 -8.70 -21.31 -5.20
C SER A 14 -7.85 -21.45 -3.94
N VAL A 15 -8.17 -20.72 -2.88
CA VAL A 15 -7.47 -20.84 -1.59
C VAL A 15 -7.89 -22.16 -0.94
N LYS A 16 -6.98 -23.13 -0.98
CA LYS A 16 -7.13 -24.37 -0.25
C LYS A 16 -6.62 -24.12 1.16
N GLU A 17 -7.50 -24.24 2.14
CA GLU A 17 -7.08 -24.20 3.55
C GLU A 17 -6.08 -25.32 3.81
N LEU A 18 -4.98 -24.97 4.49
CA LEU A 18 -4.01 -25.97 4.95
C LEU A 18 -4.71 -26.89 5.95
N PRO A 19 -4.42 -28.22 5.92
CA PRO A 19 -4.93 -29.14 6.95
C PRO A 19 -4.56 -28.63 8.34
N GLU A 20 -5.45 -28.80 9.32
CA GLU A 20 -5.22 -28.37 10.71
C GLU A 20 -3.92 -28.94 11.30
N GLU A 21 -3.47 -30.10 10.81
CA GLU A 21 -2.20 -30.73 11.20
C GLU A 21 -0.97 -29.90 10.80
N GLU A 22 -0.98 -29.23 9.63
CA GLU A 22 0.13 -28.36 9.20
C GLU A 22 0.08 -26.96 9.86
N LEU A 23 -1.10 -26.52 10.29
CA LEU A 23 -1.24 -25.27 11.06
C LEU A 23 -0.69 -25.41 12.48
N ASN A 24 -0.74 -26.60 13.06
CA ASN A 24 -0.30 -26.88 14.43
C ASN A 24 1.18 -27.30 14.54
N ASP A 25 1.87 -27.59 13.44
CA ASP A 25 3.28 -28.02 13.45
C ASP A 25 4.26 -26.92 13.90
N GLY A 26 3.82 -25.68 14.04
CA GLY A 26 4.60 -24.54 14.55
C GLY A 26 4.18 -24.06 15.95
N GLU A 27 3.10 -24.54 16.50
CA GLU A 27 2.64 -24.15 17.83
C GLU A 27 3.32 -25.00 18.91
N VAL A 28 4.30 -24.40 19.59
CA VAL A 28 4.65 -24.83 20.95
C VAL A 28 3.32 -24.93 21.72
N LYS A 29 2.99 -26.13 22.23
CA LYS A 29 1.86 -26.37 23.15
C LYS A 29 2.05 -25.52 24.40
N GLY A 30 1.78 -24.22 24.31
CA GLY A 30 1.49 -23.35 25.41
C GLY A 30 -0.01 -23.38 25.61
N ASP A 31 -0.46 -23.56 26.83
CA ASP A 31 -1.87 -23.50 27.23
C ASP A 31 -2.61 -22.46 26.41
N GLU A 32 -3.61 -22.89 25.64
CA GLU A 32 -4.55 -21.99 24.95
C GLU A 32 -5.33 -21.22 26.02
N GLU A 33 -4.73 -20.18 26.57
CA GLU A 33 -5.49 -19.18 27.31
C GLU A 33 -6.48 -18.56 26.34
N LYS A 34 -7.74 -18.93 26.46
CA LYS A 34 -8.85 -18.33 25.72
C LYS A 34 -8.96 -16.86 26.15
N TYR A 35 -8.19 -16.02 25.49
CA TYR A 35 -8.25 -14.58 25.72
C TYR A 35 -9.64 -14.05 25.34
N GLY A 36 -10.34 -13.45 26.30
CA GLY A 36 -11.57 -12.73 25.99
C GLY A 36 -11.28 -11.62 24.98
N LEU A 37 -12.23 -11.31 24.07
CA LEU A 37 -12.09 -10.26 23.03
C LEU A 37 -11.56 -8.94 23.59
N VAL A 38 -11.99 -8.55 24.79
CA VAL A 38 -11.53 -7.32 25.47
C VAL A 38 -10.06 -7.42 25.84
N GLN A 39 -9.59 -8.58 26.29
CA GLN A 39 -8.20 -8.80 26.66
C GLN A 39 -7.29 -8.83 25.45
N ALA A 40 -7.72 -9.48 24.36
CA ALA A 40 -7.03 -9.45 23.07
C ALA A 40 -6.90 -8.02 22.52
N PHE A 41 -7.97 -7.23 22.55
CA PHE A 41 -7.95 -5.84 22.14
C PHE A 41 -6.99 -5.00 23.00
N LYS A 42 -6.98 -5.19 24.32
CA LYS A 42 -6.07 -4.50 25.23
C LYS A 42 -4.59 -4.84 24.93
N LEU A 43 -4.29 -6.09 24.58
CA LEU A 43 -2.95 -6.51 24.19
C LEU A 43 -2.51 -5.86 22.89
N LEU A 44 -3.39 -5.80 21.87
CA LEU A 44 -3.12 -5.12 20.61
C LEU A 44 -2.82 -3.63 20.80
N VAL A 45 -3.65 -2.93 21.57
CA VAL A 45 -3.44 -1.49 21.86
C VAL A 45 -2.16 -1.26 22.67
N LYS A 46 -1.75 -2.20 23.50
CA LYS A 46 -0.50 -2.13 24.28
C LYS A 46 0.73 -2.35 23.42
N ASN A 47 0.60 -3.01 22.26
CA ASN A 47 1.71 -3.22 21.34
C ASN A 47 2.01 -1.93 20.57
N LYS A 48 3.11 -1.25 20.95
CA LYS A 48 3.55 0.00 20.34
C LYS A 48 3.74 -0.11 18.82
N TYR A 49 4.33 -1.20 18.35
CA TYR A 49 4.61 -1.39 16.92
C TYR A 49 3.32 -1.57 16.13
N TYR A 50 2.38 -2.35 16.66
CA TYR A 50 1.06 -2.51 16.06
C TYR A 50 0.32 -1.18 15.95
N MET A 51 0.33 -0.37 17.01
CA MET A 51 -0.29 0.96 17.01
C MET A 51 0.34 1.92 16.01
N MET A 52 1.68 1.86 15.83
CA MET A 52 2.36 2.66 14.81
C MET A 52 1.94 2.25 13.39
N ILE A 53 1.80 0.96 13.12
CA ILE A 53 1.33 0.46 11.82
C ILE A 53 -0.12 0.86 11.57
N CYS A 54 -0.99 0.72 12.58
CA CYS A 54 -2.38 1.20 12.47
C CYS A 54 -2.45 2.69 12.14
N GLY A 55 -1.65 3.52 12.82
CA GLY A 55 -1.55 4.96 12.53
C GLY A 55 -1.11 5.23 11.08
N THR A 56 -0.09 4.53 10.61
CA THR A 56 0.38 4.63 9.23
C THR A 56 -0.70 4.23 8.24
N TYR A 57 -1.45 3.17 8.55
CA TYR A 57 -2.56 2.71 7.70
C TYR A 57 -3.69 3.73 7.61
N ILE A 58 -4.07 4.34 8.73
CA ILE A 58 -5.09 5.40 8.75
C ILE A 58 -4.65 6.59 7.88
N LEU A 59 -3.40 7.03 8.02
CA LEU A 59 -2.84 8.11 7.19
C LEU A 59 -2.82 7.75 5.70
N GLN A 60 -2.52 6.49 5.38
CA GLN A 60 -2.57 5.99 4.01
C GLN A 60 -3.99 6.01 3.43
N GLN A 61 -5.01 5.68 4.22
CA GLN A 61 -6.40 5.75 3.78
C GLN A 61 -6.88 7.19 3.58
N LEU A 62 -6.50 8.10 4.46
CA LEU A 62 -6.77 9.54 4.30
C LEU A 62 -6.13 10.06 3.00
N TYR A 63 -4.89 9.70 2.74
CA TYR A 63 -4.20 10.04 1.51
C TYR A 63 -4.93 9.48 0.26
N SER A 64 -5.37 8.22 0.28
CA SER A 64 -6.14 7.61 -0.81
C SER A 64 -7.46 8.35 -1.07
N ALA A 65 -8.14 8.78 -0.01
CA ALA A 65 -9.36 9.59 -0.13
C ALA A 65 -9.07 10.96 -0.79
N MET A 66 -7.95 11.59 -0.45
CA MET A 66 -7.53 12.86 -1.07
C MET A 66 -7.24 12.70 -2.57
N ILE A 67 -6.63 11.57 -2.99
CA ILE A 67 -6.44 11.28 -4.42
C ILE A 67 -7.80 11.15 -5.14
N GLY A 68 -8.78 10.52 -4.51
CA GLY A 68 -10.15 10.44 -5.05
C GLY A 68 -10.77 11.81 -5.33
N ALA A 69 -10.42 12.83 -4.52
CA ALA A 69 -10.84 14.19 -4.76
C ALA A 69 -10.12 14.87 -5.95
N GLY A 70 -9.05 14.28 -6.47
CA GLY A 70 -8.27 14.82 -7.57
C GLY A 70 -9.08 15.06 -8.86
N ILE A 71 -10.16 14.29 -9.07
CA ILE A 71 -11.05 14.49 -10.22
C ILE A 71 -11.68 15.89 -10.22
N TYR A 72 -11.99 16.43 -9.03
CA TYR A 72 -12.55 17.77 -8.89
C TYR A 72 -11.51 18.84 -9.28
N TYR A 73 -10.26 18.67 -8.83
CA TYR A 73 -9.16 19.54 -9.20
C TYR A 73 -8.96 19.56 -10.73
N MET A 74 -8.95 18.41 -11.36
CA MET A 74 -8.77 18.31 -12.81
C MET A 74 -9.95 18.88 -13.59
N THR A 75 -11.17 18.71 -13.08
CA THR A 75 -12.38 19.22 -13.73
C THR A 75 -12.51 20.73 -13.60
N TRP A 76 -12.25 21.29 -12.41
CA TRP A 76 -12.54 22.70 -12.11
C TRP A 76 -11.34 23.62 -12.26
N VAL A 77 -10.13 23.15 -11.94
CA VAL A 77 -8.90 23.95 -12.01
C VAL A 77 -8.22 23.77 -13.36
N LEU A 78 -7.98 22.52 -13.79
CA LEU A 78 -7.31 22.25 -15.07
C LEU A 78 -8.29 22.22 -16.25
N LYS A 79 -9.60 22.23 -16.01
CA LYS A 79 -10.69 22.24 -17.00
C LYS A 79 -10.64 21.09 -18.01
N ASP A 80 -9.99 20.00 -17.68
CA ASP A 80 -9.90 18.79 -18.50
C ASP A 80 -10.10 17.52 -17.67
N LYS A 81 -11.26 16.88 -17.85
CA LYS A 81 -11.64 15.64 -17.16
C LYS A 81 -10.79 14.44 -17.59
N ASN A 82 -10.25 14.46 -18.82
CA ASN A 82 -9.47 13.35 -19.36
C ASN A 82 -8.12 13.21 -18.67
N LEU A 83 -7.61 14.28 -18.07
CA LEU A 83 -6.39 14.26 -17.28
C LEU A 83 -6.47 13.30 -16.11
N PHE A 84 -7.63 13.11 -15.50
CA PHE A 84 -7.79 12.14 -14.41
C PHE A 84 -7.41 10.72 -14.84
N GLY A 85 -7.84 10.30 -16.04
CA GLY A 85 -7.44 9.02 -16.62
C GLY A 85 -5.93 8.92 -16.85
N GLN A 86 -5.31 9.97 -17.40
CA GLN A 86 -3.86 10.00 -17.62
C GLN A 86 -3.07 9.91 -16.31
N PHE A 87 -3.50 10.64 -15.27
CA PHE A 87 -2.89 10.55 -13.94
C PHE A 87 -3.10 9.18 -13.29
N ALA A 88 -4.27 8.56 -13.48
CA ALA A 88 -4.51 7.20 -13.02
C ALA A 88 -3.53 6.19 -13.66
N TRP A 89 -3.28 6.30 -14.96
CA TRP A 89 -2.26 5.49 -15.64
C TRP A 89 -0.85 5.80 -15.14
N ALA A 90 -0.51 7.06 -14.94
CA ALA A 90 0.78 7.49 -14.42
C ALA A 90 1.06 6.98 -12.99
N VAL A 91 0.02 6.68 -12.20
CA VAL A 91 0.16 6.03 -10.91
C VAL A 91 0.23 4.51 -11.04
N ASN A 92 -0.74 3.90 -11.75
CA ASN A 92 -0.92 2.45 -11.71
C ASN A 92 0.19 1.69 -12.46
N ILE A 93 0.65 2.17 -13.62
CA ILE A 93 1.70 1.47 -14.39
C ILE A 93 3.01 1.38 -13.59
N PRO A 94 3.59 2.49 -13.09
CA PRO A 94 4.81 2.42 -12.30
C PRO A 94 4.64 1.64 -11.00
N LEU A 95 3.45 1.71 -10.38
CA LEU A 95 3.13 0.96 -9.17
C LEU A 95 3.19 -0.54 -9.41
N ILE A 96 2.56 -1.05 -10.48
CA ILE A 96 2.60 -2.47 -10.86
C ILE A 96 4.04 -2.92 -11.12
N ILE A 97 4.81 -2.10 -11.85
CA ILE A 97 6.23 -2.39 -12.09
C ILE A 97 6.98 -2.49 -10.77
N ALA A 98 6.80 -1.52 -9.87
CA ALA A 98 7.45 -1.54 -8.56
C ALA A 98 7.06 -2.76 -7.72
N LEU A 99 5.77 -3.18 -7.73
CA LEU A 99 5.30 -4.37 -7.04
C LEU A 99 5.97 -5.65 -7.55
N ILE A 100 6.11 -5.81 -8.87
CA ILE A 100 6.77 -6.96 -9.48
C ILE A 100 8.25 -7.05 -9.04
N PHE A 101 8.94 -5.91 -8.95
CA PHE A 101 10.34 -5.86 -8.55
C PHE A 101 10.56 -5.88 -7.03
N THR A 102 9.54 -5.64 -6.22
CA THR A 102 9.64 -5.59 -4.75
C THR A 102 10.28 -6.84 -4.14
N PRO A 103 9.91 -8.09 -4.47
CA PRO A 103 10.52 -9.29 -3.90
C PRO A 103 12.03 -9.38 -4.19
N THR A 104 12.42 -9.03 -5.42
CA THR A 104 13.84 -9.02 -5.83
C THR A 104 14.64 -7.95 -5.09
N LEU A 105 14.04 -6.77 -4.87
CA LEU A 105 14.65 -5.66 -4.16
C LEU A 105 14.82 -5.94 -2.66
N VAL A 106 13.85 -6.61 -2.03
CA VAL A 106 13.93 -7.04 -0.62
C VAL A 106 15.13 -7.95 -0.41
N GLY A 107 15.33 -8.93 -1.31
CA GLY A 107 16.49 -9.83 -1.26
C GLY A 107 17.84 -9.12 -1.43
N LYS A 108 17.93 -8.12 -2.31
CA LYS A 108 19.17 -7.36 -2.56
C LYS A 108 19.54 -6.37 -1.44
N TRP A 109 18.55 -5.82 -0.75
CA TRP A 109 18.78 -4.69 0.17
C TRP A 109 18.72 -5.07 1.65
N ASN A 110 18.84 -6.37 1.96
CA ASN A 110 18.92 -6.90 3.31
C ASN A 110 17.80 -6.41 4.25
N GLY A 111 16.56 -6.43 3.78
CA GLY A 111 15.39 -6.26 4.62
C GLY A 111 14.36 -5.24 4.11
N MET A 112 13.13 -5.50 4.46
CA MET A 112 11.93 -4.70 4.12
C MET A 112 12.04 -3.25 4.62
N TYR A 113 12.58 -3.05 5.83
CA TYR A 113 12.67 -1.73 6.44
C TYR A 113 13.49 -0.73 5.61
N LYS A 114 14.69 -1.13 5.16
CA LYS A 114 15.56 -0.25 4.37
C LYS A 114 14.98 0.06 3.00
N LEU A 115 14.32 -0.93 2.40
CA LEU A 115 13.63 -0.76 1.11
C LEU A 115 12.47 0.22 1.24
N ASN A 116 11.61 0.02 2.24
CA ASN A 116 10.46 0.88 2.49
C ASN A 116 10.86 2.32 2.84
N LEU A 117 11.89 2.50 3.68
CA LEU A 117 12.39 3.83 4.01
C LEU A 117 12.85 4.61 2.77
N ARG A 118 13.63 3.97 1.90
CA ARG A 118 14.09 4.59 0.64
C ARG A 118 12.93 4.85 -0.31
N GLY A 119 11.98 3.91 -0.41
CA GLY A 119 10.75 4.08 -1.19
C GLY A 119 9.95 5.29 -0.72
N TYR A 120 9.78 5.46 0.59
CA TYR A 120 9.09 6.63 1.14
C TYR A 120 9.81 7.94 0.85
N ILE A 121 11.14 7.99 0.97
CA ILE A 121 11.91 9.19 0.63
C ILE A 121 11.68 9.58 -0.84
N ILE A 122 11.76 8.61 -1.75
CA ILE A 122 11.50 8.84 -3.18
C ILE A 122 10.06 9.30 -3.41
N ALA A 123 9.10 8.68 -2.74
CA ALA A 123 7.68 9.05 -2.86
C ALA A 123 7.43 10.47 -2.36
N VAL A 124 8.01 10.87 -1.22
CA VAL A 124 7.87 12.24 -0.68
C VAL A 124 8.49 13.27 -1.61
N ILE A 125 9.71 13.02 -2.11
CA ILE A 125 10.37 13.90 -3.07
C ILE A 125 9.54 14.02 -4.35
N GLY A 126 9.08 12.89 -4.91
CA GLY A 126 8.22 12.87 -6.10
C GLY A 126 6.95 13.70 -5.90
N ARG A 127 6.30 13.59 -4.73
CA ARG A 127 5.10 14.38 -4.40
C ARG A 127 5.38 15.88 -4.28
N ALA A 128 6.49 16.25 -3.64
CA ALA A 128 6.88 17.65 -3.57
C ALA A 128 7.12 18.23 -4.96
N LEU A 129 7.77 17.47 -5.85
CA LEU A 129 8.01 17.89 -7.23
C LEU A 129 6.71 17.99 -8.05
N VAL A 130 5.69 17.15 -7.78
CA VAL A 130 4.36 17.29 -8.42
C VAL A 130 3.74 18.64 -8.07
N VAL A 131 3.85 19.08 -6.81
CA VAL A 131 3.32 20.38 -6.37
C VAL A 131 4.04 21.50 -7.12
N VAL A 132 5.37 21.46 -7.21
CA VAL A 132 6.17 22.46 -7.96
C VAL A 132 5.76 22.48 -9.43
N ALA A 133 5.64 21.31 -10.07
CA ALA A 133 5.20 21.20 -11.46
C ALA A 133 3.76 21.75 -11.66
N GLY A 134 2.90 21.58 -10.65
CA GLY A 134 1.55 22.15 -10.64
C GLY A 134 1.57 23.68 -10.64
N TYR A 135 2.43 24.31 -9.85
CA TYR A 135 2.63 25.77 -9.89
C TYR A 135 3.20 26.26 -11.21
N MET A 136 4.06 25.46 -11.86
CA MET A 136 4.59 25.76 -13.19
C MET A 136 3.56 25.53 -14.32
N GLY A 137 2.42 24.95 -14.03
CA GLY A 137 1.38 24.63 -15.03
C GLY A 137 1.78 23.56 -16.05
N SER A 138 2.83 22.78 -15.78
CA SER A 138 3.35 21.77 -16.71
C SER A 138 2.78 20.38 -16.43
N ILE A 139 1.74 20.00 -17.18
CA ILE A 139 1.08 18.69 -17.08
C ILE A 139 2.07 17.52 -17.29
N PRO A 140 2.96 17.52 -18.31
CA PRO A 140 3.90 16.43 -18.49
C PRO A 140 4.84 16.21 -17.31
N LEU A 141 5.32 17.28 -16.68
CA LEU A 141 6.16 17.19 -15.47
C LEU A 141 5.37 16.66 -14.29
N MET A 142 4.11 17.05 -14.13
CA MET A 142 3.24 16.51 -13.09
C MET A 142 3.06 15.00 -13.26
N LEU A 143 2.83 14.52 -14.47
CA LEU A 143 2.70 13.09 -14.78
C LEU A 143 4.00 12.32 -14.49
N ALA A 144 5.15 12.85 -14.91
CA ALA A 144 6.44 12.22 -14.68
C ALA A 144 6.78 12.10 -13.18
N PHE A 145 6.56 13.16 -12.41
CA PHE A 145 6.81 13.14 -10.96
C PHE A 145 5.78 12.30 -10.19
N THR A 146 4.55 12.21 -10.70
CA THR A 146 3.53 11.28 -10.16
C THR A 146 3.97 9.83 -10.36
N ALA A 147 4.50 9.48 -11.52
CA ALA A 147 5.05 8.17 -11.80
C ALA A 147 6.25 7.84 -10.89
N LEU A 148 7.16 8.81 -10.68
CA LEU A 148 8.28 8.66 -9.75
C LEU A 148 7.80 8.39 -8.31
N ALA A 149 6.80 9.14 -7.84
CA ALA A 149 6.22 8.95 -6.52
C ALA A 149 5.56 7.57 -6.38
N ALA A 150 4.89 7.10 -7.43
CA ALA A 150 4.26 5.77 -7.46
C ALA A 150 5.28 4.63 -7.39
N LEU A 151 6.42 4.75 -8.06
CA LEU A 151 7.52 3.80 -7.95
C LEU A 151 8.03 3.69 -6.50
N GLY A 152 8.18 4.81 -5.82
CA GLY A 152 8.60 4.83 -4.42
C GLY A 152 7.58 4.21 -3.46
N GLN A 153 6.30 4.20 -3.82
CA GLN A 153 5.22 3.69 -2.99
C GLN A 153 5.01 2.16 -3.14
N GLY A 154 5.51 1.57 -4.24
CA GLY A 154 5.34 0.15 -4.55
C GLY A 154 5.81 -0.81 -3.46
N PRO A 155 7.04 -0.70 -2.92
CA PRO A 155 7.54 -1.59 -1.89
C PRO A 155 6.63 -1.67 -0.66
N TRP A 156 6.19 -0.52 -0.15
CA TRP A 156 5.28 -0.47 0.99
C TRP A 156 3.95 -1.19 0.73
N GLN A 157 3.35 -1.00 -0.42
CA GLN A 157 2.10 -1.70 -0.75
C GLN A 157 2.30 -3.21 -0.90
N GLY A 158 3.46 -3.65 -1.40
CA GLY A 158 3.77 -5.08 -1.52
C GLY A 158 4.04 -5.76 -0.19
N ASP A 159 4.71 -5.06 0.73
CA ASP A 159 5.19 -5.64 1.98
C ASP A 159 4.25 -5.43 3.17
N MET A 160 3.21 -4.63 3.03
CA MET A 160 2.36 -4.20 4.14
C MET A 160 1.79 -5.36 4.95
N ASN A 161 1.25 -6.37 4.28
CA ASN A 161 0.67 -7.53 4.96
C ASN A 161 1.74 -8.36 5.68
N ALA A 162 2.93 -8.49 5.10
CA ALA A 162 4.04 -9.19 5.73
C ALA A 162 4.57 -8.44 6.96
N VAL A 163 4.62 -7.11 6.91
CA VAL A 163 5.02 -6.27 8.06
C VAL A 163 4.00 -6.38 9.19
N ILE A 164 2.70 -6.37 8.89
CA ILE A 164 1.64 -6.54 9.90
C ILE A 164 1.74 -7.92 10.56
N ALA A 165 1.99 -8.97 9.79
CA ALA A 165 2.13 -10.33 10.30
C ALA A 165 3.38 -10.52 11.19
N SER A 166 4.40 -9.67 11.03
CA SER A 166 5.64 -9.71 11.81
C SER A 166 5.60 -8.94 13.13
N CYS A 167 4.50 -8.26 13.44
CA CYS A 167 4.30 -7.49 14.66
C CYS A 167 3.54 -8.27 15.72
#